data_d79eb7ed8ac08320e62b39e43d3fa1f6
#
_entry.id   d79eb7ed8ac08320e62b39e43d3fa1f6
#
_cell.length_a   1.000
_cell.length_b   1.000
_cell.length_c   1.000
_cell.angle_alpha   90.00
_cell.angle_beta   90.00
_cell.angle_gamma   90.00
#
_symmetry.space_group_name_H-M   'P 1'
#
loop_
_entity.id
_entity.type
_entity.pdbx_description
1 polymer ?
#
loop_
_entity_poly.entity_id
_entity_poly.type
_entity_poly.pdbx_seq_one_letter_code
_entity_poly.pdbx_strand_id
1 'polypeptide(L)'
;MLSTLSRRRMLMGMAGVVGVAATGLANRTFAAESAGNDALRAAYRQWLDSLPSAPTPELTRHGLVATELKRWHIMEANQGVAVDAEHFYGIGNHALVKHRKDNGERVAEWFGPRNGSIIHLNSGWLDGDRLVLSHSNFSQLPMASSLETYDARTLQPLESYSMGMRLGSLTWAVRRDGFWWACFANYNDGGTTPGFDQRWTHVAKFDDNWQELQAWLFPPQVIATWGDSACSGGDWGDDGLLYVTGHDLPELHVLRLPKQGVTLEYVTTIDVPFEGQSWAWDRSARGERVIYGISRARQEVIAARIPEVPPTL
;
A
#
# COMPACT_ATOMS: atom_id res chain seq x y z
N MET A 1 66.43 -7.65 18.22
CA MET A 1 67.46 -7.07 19.13
C MET A 1 67.12 -5.61 19.33
N LEU A 2 66.82 -5.25 20.58
CA LEU A 2 66.95 -3.94 21.26
C LEU A 2 66.05 -2.82 20.71
N SER A 3 65.32 -2.06 21.48
CA SER A 3 64.89 -2.10 22.89
C SER A 3 63.90 -0.94 23.08
N THR A 4 62.84 -1.23 23.79
CA THR A 4 61.95 -0.30 24.51
C THR A 4 62.77 0.68 25.36
N LEU A 5 62.25 1.94 25.45
CA LEU A 5 62.29 2.73 26.70
C LEU A 5 61.56 4.05 26.48
N SER A 6 60.34 4.12 27.01
CA SER A 6 59.97 5.00 28.12
C SER A 6 60.20 6.50 27.94
N ARG A 7 59.16 7.22 27.60
CA ARG A 7 58.97 8.64 28.00
C ARG A 7 57.60 8.83 28.64
N ARG A 8 57.45 8.27 29.82
CA ARG A 8 56.47 8.71 30.83
C ARG A 8 57.29 9.27 31.99
N ARG A 9 57.16 10.55 32.19
CA ARG A 9 57.32 11.32 33.46
C ARG A 9 57.92 12.69 33.15
N MET A 10 57.04 13.65 33.00
CA MET A 10 57.22 15.03 33.50
C MET A 10 56.13 15.91 32.91
N LEU A 11 55.09 16.07 33.65
CA LEU A 11 54.17 17.22 33.65
C LEU A 11 53.05 16.94 34.67
N MET A 12 53.45 16.85 35.92
CA MET A 12 52.57 17.06 37.05
C MET A 12 53.06 18.33 37.75
N GLY A 13 52.27 19.37 37.72
CA GLY A 13 52.52 20.55 38.50
C GLY A 13 52.25 21.83 37.71
N MET A 14 51.03 22.25 37.69
CA MET A 14 50.40 23.56 37.48
C MET A 14 49.08 23.49 36.74
N ALA A 15 48.10 22.91 37.38
CA ALA A 15 46.73 22.99 36.93
C ALA A 15 45.78 23.06 38.15
N GLY A 16 45.84 24.12 38.84
CA GLY A 16 45.06 24.20 40.08
C GLY A 16 44.60 25.59 40.49
N VAL A 17 44.35 26.53 39.58
CA VAL A 17 43.65 27.79 39.96
C VAL A 17 42.88 28.46 38.81
N VAL A 18 42.90 27.98 37.55
CA VAL A 18 42.18 28.66 36.45
C VAL A 18 40.85 27.97 36.10
N GLY A 19 40.52 26.84 36.76
CA GLY A 19 39.36 26.02 36.38
C GLY A 19 37.97 26.53 36.84
N VAL A 20 37.87 27.39 37.85
CA VAL A 20 36.58 27.76 38.44
C VAL A 20 35.94 29.01 37.79
N ALA A 21 36.75 29.88 37.19
CA ALA A 21 36.20 31.07 36.52
C ALA A 21 35.72 30.81 35.07
N ALA A 22 36.39 29.86 34.37
CA ALA A 22 36.03 29.52 33.00
C ALA A 22 34.77 28.68 32.90
N THR A 23 34.49 27.80 33.86
CA THR A 23 33.27 27.01 33.91
C THR A 23 32.01 27.84 34.22
N GLY A 24 32.15 28.89 35.04
CA GLY A 24 31.06 29.80 35.39
C GLY A 24 30.64 30.72 34.22
N LEU A 25 31.58 31.14 33.38
CA LEU A 25 31.32 31.95 32.21
C LEU A 25 30.76 31.08 31.06
N ALA A 26 31.31 29.89 30.84
CA ALA A 26 30.78 28.95 29.84
C ALA A 26 29.36 28.51 30.18
N ASN A 27 29.06 28.17 31.42
CA ASN A 27 27.70 27.83 31.84
C ASN A 27 26.72 29.00 31.72
N ARG A 28 27.16 30.24 31.92
CA ARG A 28 26.30 31.42 31.73
C ARG A 28 26.05 31.73 30.26
N THR A 29 27.03 31.54 29.38
CA THR A 29 26.85 31.71 27.93
C THR A 29 25.97 30.61 27.36
N PHE A 30 26.17 29.34 27.74
CA PHE A 30 25.25 28.23 27.34
C PHE A 30 23.83 28.43 27.84
N ALA A 31 23.63 28.88 29.06
CA ALA A 31 22.30 29.15 29.61
C ALA A 31 21.63 30.34 28.91
N ALA A 32 22.38 31.40 28.58
CA ALA A 32 21.86 32.55 27.84
C ALA A 32 21.51 32.19 26.37
N GLU A 33 22.34 31.38 25.71
CA GLU A 33 22.07 30.86 24.36
C GLU A 33 20.86 29.90 24.36
N SER A 34 20.73 29.05 25.37
CA SER A 34 19.55 28.17 25.55
C SER A 34 18.27 28.99 25.76
N ALA A 35 18.29 30.00 26.62
CA ALA A 35 17.13 30.87 26.83
C ALA A 35 16.74 31.69 25.59
N GLY A 36 17.73 32.14 24.81
CA GLY A 36 17.53 32.82 23.53
C GLY A 36 16.89 31.87 22.50
N ASN A 37 17.37 30.63 22.43
CA ASN A 37 16.83 29.60 21.54
C ASN A 37 15.40 29.18 21.93
N ASP A 38 15.10 29.12 23.23
CA ASP A 38 13.74 28.78 23.70
C ASP A 38 12.74 29.91 23.40
N ALA A 39 13.15 31.18 23.52
CA ALA A 39 12.34 32.32 23.13
C ALA A 39 12.08 32.35 21.61
N LEU A 40 13.08 32.05 20.77
CA LEU A 40 12.93 31.93 19.34
C LEU A 40 12.00 30.78 18.95
N ARG A 41 12.13 29.63 19.59
CA ARG A 41 11.22 28.49 19.39
C ARG A 41 9.79 28.82 19.80
N ALA A 42 9.59 29.54 20.90
CA ALA A 42 8.27 29.97 21.34
C ALA A 42 7.64 30.97 20.34
N ALA A 43 8.39 31.94 19.87
CA ALA A 43 7.95 32.88 18.85
C ALA A 43 7.60 32.19 17.53
N TYR A 44 8.41 31.21 17.12
CA TYR A 44 8.14 30.42 15.92
C TYR A 44 6.85 29.60 16.06
N ARG A 45 6.63 28.93 17.21
CA ARG A 45 5.37 28.23 17.49
C ARG A 45 4.17 29.15 17.43
N GLN A 46 4.25 30.31 18.09
CA GLN A 46 3.18 31.30 18.06
C GLN A 46 2.88 31.79 16.64
N TRP A 47 3.92 31.95 15.81
CA TRP A 47 3.75 32.28 14.39
C TRP A 47 3.08 31.13 13.63
N LEU A 48 3.50 29.87 13.84
CA LEU A 48 2.87 28.70 13.24
C LEU A 48 1.38 28.59 13.62
N ASP A 49 1.05 28.83 14.89
CA ASP A 49 -0.34 28.79 15.40
C ASP A 49 -1.19 29.94 14.82
N SER A 50 -0.57 31.01 14.33
CA SER A 50 -1.26 32.11 13.66
C SER A 50 -1.54 31.89 12.18
N LEU A 51 -0.95 30.84 11.58
CA LEU A 51 -1.22 30.50 10.19
C LEU A 51 -2.63 29.91 10.05
N PRO A 52 -3.31 30.14 8.90
CA PRO A 52 -4.61 29.53 8.68
C PRO A 52 -4.48 28.00 8.67
N SER A 53 -5.31 27.34 9.46
CA SER A 53 -5.41 25.89 9.45
C SER A 53 -6.04 25.42 8.15
N ALA A 54 -5.51 24.35 7.58
CA ALA A 54 -6.21 23.67 6.51
C ALA A 54 -7.56 23.09 7.03
N PRO A 55 -8.61 23.08 6.21
CA PRO A 55 -9.86 22.42 6.58
C PRO A 55 -9.60 20.94 6.91
N THR A 56 -10.32 20.43 7.91
CA THR A 56 -10.28 18.99 8.22
C THR A 56 -10.75 18.22 6.97
N PRO A 57 -9.96 17.27 6.45
CA PRO A 57 -10.40 16.49 5.30
C PRO A 57 -11.64 15.67 5.62
N GLU A 58 -12.68 15.79 4.83
CA GLU A 58 -13.93 15.03 4.95
C GLU A 58 -14.06 14.01 3.81
N LEU A 59 -14.78 12.92 4.07
CA LEU A 59 -15.13 11.93 3.06
C LEU A 59 -16.45 12.37 2.38
N THR A 60 -16.33 13.25 1.40
CA THR A 60 -17.49 13.74 0.66
C THR A 60 -17.89 12.75 -0.43
N ARG A 61 -19.09 12.17 -0.33
CA ARG A 61 -19.65 11.26 -1.34
C ARG A 61 -20.50 12.06 -2.33
N HIS A 62 -20.39 11.73 -3.61
CA HIS A 62 -21.11 12.41 -4.70
C HIS A 62 -22.20 11.54 -5.30
N GLY A 63 -22.63 10.47 -4.61
CA GLY A 63 -23.72 9.61 -5.04
C GLY A 63 -23.40 8.76 -6.29
N LEU A 64 -22.12 8.51 -6.56
CA LEU A 64 -21.70 7.67 -7.66
C LEU A 64 -21.92 6.19 -7.30
N VAL A 65 -22.65 5.46 -8.15
CA VAL A 65 -23.02 4.06 -7.93
C VAL A 65 -22.67 3.24 -9.16
N ALA A 66 -22.02 2.12 -8.96
CA ALA A 66 -21.75 1.16 -10.02
C ALA A 66 -23.00 0.37 -10.40
N THR A 67 -23.09 -0.02 -11.67
CA THR A 67 -24.17 -0.90 -12.17
C THR A 67 -23.62 -2.32 -12.29
N GLU A 68 -24.22 -3.26 -11.57
CA GLU A 68 -23.92 -4.67 -11.74
C GLU A 68 -24.28 -5.14 -13.15
N LEU A 69 -23.39 -5.90 -13.78
CA LEU A 69 -23.59 -6.46 -15.12
C LEU A 69 -23.84 -7.97 -15.06
N LYS A 70 -23.04 -8.70 -14.27
CA LYS A 70 -23.10 -10.16 -14.18
C LYS A 70 -22.41 -10.66 -12.91
N ARG A 71 -22.84 -11.83 -12.43
CA ARG A 71 -22.19 -12.53 -11.31
C ARG A 71 -22.06 -14.01 -11.57
N TRP A 72 -21.04 -14.61 -10.94
CA TRP A 72 -20.76 -16.04 -10.99
C TRP A 72 -20.44 -16.54 -9.60
N HIS A 73 -20.92 -17.72 -9.24
CA HIS A 73 -20.55 -18.38 -7.98
C HIS A 73 -19.20 -19.06 -8.14
N ILE A 74 -18.18 -18.56 -7.46
CA ILE A 74 -16.77 -18.98 -7.55
C ILE A 74 -16.20 -19.11 -6.13
N MET A 75 -16.19 -20.31 -5.61
CA MET A 75 -15.84 -20.62 -4.22
C MET A 75 -14.40 -20.21 -3.86
N GLU A 76 -13.49 -20.28 -4.82
CA GLU A 76 -12.08 -19.98 -4.62
C GLU A 76 -11.76 -18.48 -4.64
N ALA A 77 -12.65 -17.63 -5.16
CA ALA A 77 -12.45 -16.18 -5.25
C ALA A 77 -12.70 -15.53 -3.88
N ASN A 78 -11.73 -15.63 -2.97
CA ASN A 78 -11.84 -15.07 -1.63
C ASN A 78 -10.76 -14.01 -1.26
N GLN A 79 -9.79 -13.78 -2.16
CA GLN A 79 -8.78 -12.75 -2.01
C GLN A 79 -8.84 -11.71 -3.14
N GLY A 80 -9.20 -12.13 -4.34
CA GLY A 80 -9.27 -11.20 -5.45
C GLY A 80 -9.69 -11.84 -6.76
N VAL A 81 -9.59 -11.04 -7.80
CA VAL A 81 -9.87 -11.42 -9.17
C VAL A 81 -8.90 -10.70 -10.12
N ALA A 82 -8.50 -11.37 -11.20
CA ALA A 82 -7.88 -10.77 -12.36
C ALA A 82 -8.74 -11.05 -13.61
N VAL A 83 -8.53 -10.32 -14.71
CA VAL A 83 -9.39 -10.43 -15.88
C VAL A 83 -8.62 -10.16 -17.17
N ASP A 84 -8.83 -11.02 -18.19
CA ASP A 84 -8.38 -10.80 -19.57
C ASP A 84 -9.57 -10.56 -20.51
N ALA A 85 -9.36 -10.63 -21.82
CA ALA A 85 -10.43 -10.38 -22.79
C ALA A 85 -11.58 -11.40 -22.73
N GLU A 86 -11.28 -12.66 -22.45
CA GLU A 86 -12.24 -13.78 -22.52
C GLU A 86 -12.53 -14.43 -21.18
N HIS A 87 -11.63 -14.22 -20.18
CA HIS A 87 -11.69 -14.93 -18.91
C HIS A 87 -11.58 -13.99 -17.70
N PHE A 88 -11.99 -14.50 -16.56
CA PHE A 88 -11.62 -13.98 -15.25
C PHE A 88 -10.95 -15.07 -14.42
N TYR A 89 -10.14 -14.65 -13.46
CA TYR A 89 -9.32 -15.52 -12.60
C TYR A 89 -9.70 -15.29 -11.16
N GLY A 90 -10.35 -16.26 -10.53
CA GLY A 90 -10.60 -16.22 -9.08
C GLY A 90 -9.32 -16.54 -8.32
N ILE A 91 -9.01 -15.71 -7.32
CA ILE A 91 -7.78 -15.78 -6.53
C ILE A 91 -8.16 -16.08 -5.09
N GLY A 92 -7.66 -17.20 -4.57
CA GLY A 92 -7.70 -17.56 -3.15
C GLY A 92 -6.30 -17.56 -2.53
N ASN A 93 -6.18 -17.75 -1.22
CA ASN A 93 -4.90 -17.73 -0.53
C ASN A 93 -3.80 -18.59 -1.20
N HIS A 94 -4.17 -19.77 -1.68
CA HIS A 94 -3.29 -20.73 -2.35
C HIS A 94 -4.03 -21.47 -3.48
N ALA A 95 -4.94 -20.75 -4.13
CA ALA A 95 -5.77 -21.28 -5.20
C ALA A 95 -5.92 -20.26 -6.33
N LEU A 96 -5.89 -20.73 -7.56
CA LEU A 96 -6.19 -19.97 -8.76
C LEU A 96 -7.17 -20.77 -9.61
N VAL A 97 -8.22 -20.13 -10.08
CA VAL A 97 -9.19 -20.73 -10.99
C VAL A 97 -9.50 -19.79 -12.14
N LYS A 98 -9.46 -20.29 -13.35
CA LYS A 98 -9.74 -19.53 -14.57
C LYS A 98 -11.09 -19.93 -15.13
N HIS A 99 -11.92 -18.93 -15.42
CA HIS A 99 -13.28 -19.10 -15.90
C HIS A 99 -13.54 -18.26 -17.14
N ARG A 100 -14.39 -18.76 -18.04
CA ARG A 100 -14.89 -18.02 -19.19
C ARG A 100 -15.89 -16.94 -18.74
N LYS A 101 -15.80 -15.73 -19.32
CA LYS A 101 -16.73 -14.63 -19.05
C LYS A 101 -18.15 -14.89 -19.58
N ASP A 102 -18.29 -15.60 -20.72
CA ASP A 102 -19.57 -15.82 -21.38
C ASP A 102 -20.49 -16.74 -20.58
N ASN A 103 -19.98 -17.85 -20.07
CA ASN A 103 -20.80 -18.90 -19.45
C ASN A 103 -20.34 -19.29 -18.02
N GLY A 104 -19.19 -18.80 -17.54
CA GLY A 104 -18.65 -19.13 -16.22
C GLY A 104 -17.99 -20.51 -16.13
N GLU A 105 -17.78 -21.20 -17.27
CA GLU A 105 -17.10 -22.49 -17.29
C GLU A 105 -15.65 -22.38 -16.78
N ARG A 106 -15.26 -23.29 -15.86
CA ARG A 106 -13.86 -23.42 -15.41
C ARG A 106 -13.03 -24.07 -16.51
N VAL A 107 -11.95 -23.40 -16.90
CA VAL A 107 -11.07 -23.86 -17.99
C VAL A 107 -9.65 -24.21 -17.51
N ALA A 108 -9.23 -23.70 -16.37
CA ALA A 108 -7.96 -24.06 -15.74
C ALA A 108 -8.02 -23.85 -14.23
N GLU A 109 -7.16 -24.54 -13.48
CA GLU A 109 -7.03 -24.39 -12.05
C GLU A 109 -5.60 -24.71 -11.58
N TRP A 110 -5.23 -24.11 -10.46
CA TRP A 110 -4.02 -24.43 -9.72
C TRP A 110 -4.31 -24.34 -8.22
N PHE A 111 -3.84 -25.32 -7.48
CA PHE A 111 -3.95 -25.38 -6.03
C PHE A 111 -2.59 -25.67 -5.42
N GLY A 112 -2.10 -24.75 -4.60
CA GLY A 112 -0.92 -24.96 -3.78
C GLY A 112 -1.24 -25.79 -2.54
N PRO A 113 -0.25 -26.52 -1.99
CA PRO A 113 -0.43 -27.26 -0.75
C PRO A 113 -0.61 -26.28 0.43
N ARG A 114 -1.45 -26.61 1.40
CA ARG A 114 -1.75 -25.77 2.58
C ARG A 114 -0.50 -25.32 3.35
N ASN A 115 0.52 -26.17 3.42
CA ASN A 115 1.78 -25.89 4.10
C ASN A 115 2.91 -25.58 3.10
N GLY A 116 2.58 -25.14 1.89
CA GLY A 116 3.53 -24.77 0.86
C GLY A 116 4.10 -23.36 1.07
N SER A 117 4.88 -22.94 0.11
CA SER A 117 5.47 -21.59 0.08
C SER A 117 4.46 -20.50 -0.27
N ILE A 118 3.40 -20.85 -0.98
CA ILE A 118 2.31 -19.91 -1.32
C ILE A 118 1.22 -20.03 -0.27
N ILE A 119 1.10 -19.03 0.59
CA ILE A 119 0.18 -19.04 1.73
C ILE A 119 -0.88 -17.94 1.69
N HIS A 120 -0.60 -16.82 1.01
CA HIS A 120 -1.51 -15.68 0.95
C HIS A 120 -1.34 -14.89 -0.35
N LEU A 121 -1.92 -15.40 -1.45
CA LEU A 121 -2.11 -14.61 -2.67
C LEU A 121 -3.19 -13.56 -2.42
N ASN A 122 -3.02 -12.36 -2.98
CA ASN A 122 -3.94 -11.24 -2.82
C ASN A 122 -4.57 -10.83 -4.16
N SER A 123 -3.88 -10.03 -4.95
CA SER A 123 -4.36 -9.52 -6.23
C SER A 123 -3.69 -10.20 -7.41
N GLY A 124 -4.27 -10.00 -8.60
CA GLY A 124 -3.64 -10.42 -9.85
C GLY A 124 -3.74 -9.35 -10.92
N TRP A 125 -2.69 -9.25 -11.72
CA TRP A 125 -2.60 -8.35 -12.87
C TRP A 125 -2.09 -9.10 -14.09
N LEU A 126 -2.68 -8.85 -15.27
CA LEU A 126 -2.33 -9.52 -16.53
C LEU A 126 -1.31 -8.70 -17.32
N ASP A 127 -0.19 -9.33 -17.67
CA ASP A 127 0.83 -8.84 -18.60
C ASP A 127 0.92 -9.80 -19.79
N GLY A 128 0.09 -9.59 -20.78
CA GLY A 128 -0.04 -10.50 -21.92
C GLY A 128 -0.51 -11.90 -21.47
N ASP A 129 0.35 -12.90 -21.63
CA ASP A 129 0.11 -14.28 -21.23
C ASP A 129 0.60 -14.61 -19.81
N ARG A 130 1.02 -13.61 -19.05
CA ARG A 130 1.53 -13.74 -17.68
C ARG A 130 0.53 -13.18 -16.68
N LEU A 131 0.16 -13.99 -15.70
CA LEU A 131 -0.62 -13.57 -14.54
C LEU A 131 0.34 -13.29 -13.39
N VAL A 132 0.54 -12.01 -13.06
CA VAL A 132 1.38 -11.55 -11.97
C VAL A 132 0.52 -11.38 -10.72
N LEU A 133 0.88 -12.05 -9.65
CA LEU A 133 0.13 -12.11 -8.40
C LEU A 133 0.91 -11.48 -7.26
N SER A 134 0.24 -10.67 -6.47
CA SER A 134 0.76 -10.21 -5.20
C SER A 134 0.65 -11.32 -4.16
N HIS A 135 1.72 -11.57 -3.42
CA HIS A 135 1.79 -12.57 -2.37
C HIS A 135 2.49 -12.02 -1.15
N SER A 136 2.07 -12.46 0.03
CA SER A 136 2.74 -12.19 1.30
C SER A 136 2.65 -13.41 2.22
N ASN A 137 3.45 -13.41 3.29
CA ASN A 137 3.34 -14.40 4.35
C ASN A 137 2.32 -14.03 5.46
N PHE A 138 1.35 -13.15 5.14
CA PHE A 138 0.32 -12.74 6.09
C PHE A 138 -0.40 -13.98 6.67
N SER A 139 -0.57 -14.08 7.96
CA SER A 139 -0.35 -13.17 9.09
C SER A 139 0.93 -13.48 9.89
N GLN A 140 1.97 -13.99 9.25
CA GLN A 140 3.23 -14.34 9.91
C GLN A 140 4.15 -13.12 10.02
N LEU A 141 5.04 -13.14 11.03
CA LEU A 141 6.06 -12.12 11.24
C LEU A 141 7.46 -12.76 11.23
N PRO A 142 8.46 -12.06 10.69
CA PRO A 142 8.39 -10.75 10.04
C PRO A 142 7.62 -10.81 8.74
N MET A 143 6.91 -9.71 8.39
CA MET A 143 6.16 -9.62 7.15
C MET A 143 7.11 -9.61 5.94
N ALA A 144 6.88 -10.53 5.01
CA ALA A 144 7.64 -10.64 3.78
C ALA A 144 6.69 -10.81 2.59
N SER A 145 7.08 -10.29 1.44
CA SER A 145 6.25 -10.26 0.25
C SER A 145 7.01 -10.72 -0.97
N SER A 146 6.28 -11.23 -1.95
CA SER A 146 6.80 -11.62 -3.27
C SER A 146 5.76 -11.35 -4.37
N LEU A 147 6.24 -11.36 -5.59
CA LEU A 147 5.41 -11.43 -6.79
C LEU A 147 5.56 -12.81 -7.38
N GLU A 148 4.43 -13.44 -7.61
CA GLU A 148 4.36 -14.78 -8.17
C GLU A 148 3.78 -14.71 -9.57
N THR A 149 4.51 -15.18 -10.57
CA THR A 149 4.07 -15.15 -11.96
C THR A 149 3.66 -16.53 -12.42
N TYR A 150 2.49 -16.61 -13.02
CA TYR A 150 1.91 -17.82 -13.58
C TYR A 150 1.63 -17.65 -15.08
N ASP A 151 1.68 -18.72 -15.81
CA ASP A 151 1.17 -18.77 -17.20
C ASP A 151 -0.35 -18.56 -17.18
N ALA A 152 -0.83 -17.49 -17.81
CA ALA A 152 -2.25 -17.11 -17.75
C ALA A 152 -3.18 -18.11 -18.48
N ARG A 153 -2.63 -18.98 -19.33
CA ARG A 153 -3.40 -20.00 -20.04
C ARG A 153 -3.55 -21.27 -19.21
N THR A 154 -2.47 -21.72 -18.58
CA THR A 154 -2.40 -23.03 -17.91
C THR A 154 -2.42 -22.96 -16.38
N LEU A 155 -2.21 -21.78 -15.83
CA LEU A 155 -2.02 -21.49 -14.41
C LEU A 155 -0.82 -22.24 -13.78
N GLN A 156 0.18 -22.61 -14.60
CA GLN A 156 1.41 -23.17 -14.08
C GLN A 156 2.35 -22.06 -13.59
N PRO A 157 3.02 -22.24 -12.44
CA PRO A 157 3.97 -21.24 -11.93
C PRO A 157 5.15 -21.10 -12.91
N LEU A 158 5.57 -19.86 -13.16
CA LEU A 158 6.68 -19.52 -14.06
C LEU A 158 7.86 -18.91 -13.30
N GLU A 159 7.60 -17.94 -12.43
CA GLU A 159 8.64 -17.12 -11.81
C GLU A 159 8.17 -16.62 -10.45
N SER A 160 9.12 -16.44 -9.54
CA SER A 160 8.90 -15.82 -8.24
C SER A 160 9.95 -14.72 -8.04
N TYR A 161 9.51 -13.54 -7.63
CA TYR A 161 10.37 -12.43 -7.25
C TYR A 161 10.15 -12.06 -5.79
N SER A 162 11.11 -12.37 -4.93
CA SER A 162 11.05 -12.02 -3.53
C SER A 162 11.37 -10.54 -3.33
N MET A 163 10.42 -9.79 -2.80
CA MET A 163 10.63 -8.42 -2.35
C MET A 163 11.22 -8.36 -0.93
N GLY A 164 11.32 -9.51 -0.26
CA GLY A 164 11.81 -9.62 1.10
C GLY A 164 10.88 -8.94 2.11
N MET A 165 11.46 -8.51 3.23
CA MET A 165 10.74 -7.79 4.28
C MET A 165 10.46 -6.36 3.83
N ARG A 166 9.19 -5.97 3.87
CA ARG A 166 8.70 -4.62 3.59
C ARG A 166 7.86 -4.11 4.75
N LEU A 167 7.56 -2.82 4.76
CA LEU A 167 6.66 -2.21 5.75
C LEU A 167 5.20 -2.50 5.39
N GLY A 168 4.78 -3.75 5.55
CA GLY A 168 3.43 -4.21 5.28
C GLY A 168 3.34 -5.39 4.33
N SER A 169 2.13 -5.93 4.21
CA SER A 169 1.74 -7.03 3.32
C SER A 169 1.49 -6.49 1.91
N LEU A 170 2.11 -7.06 0.90
CA LEU A 170 1.81 -6.72 -0.50
C LEU A 170 0.39 -7.17 -0.85
N THR A 171 -0.53 -6.22 -0.98
CA THR A 171 -1.94 -6.52 -1.30
C THR A 171 -2.24 -6.43 -2.79
N TRP A 172 -1.64 -5.49 -3.50
CA TRP A 172 -1.77 -5.40 -4.95
C TRP A 172 -0.52 -4.82 -5.60
N ALA A 173 -0.30 -5.20 -6.85
CA ALA A 173 0.72 -4.64 -7.72
C ALA A 173 0.19 -4.59 -9.16
N VAL A 174 0.30 -3.43 -9.78
CA VAL A 174 -0.17 -3.17 -11.15
C VAL A 174 0.87 -2.37 -11.94
N ARG A 175 0.83 -2.45 -13.25
CA ARG A 175 1.76 -1.71 -14.11
C ARG A 175 1.04 -0.58 -14.83
N ARG A 176 1.64 0.63 -14.78
CA ARG A 176 1.15 1.80 -15.49
C ARG A 176 2.30 2.72 -15.92
N ASP A 177 2.23 3.23 -17.15
CA ASP A 177 3.17 4.22 -17.69
C ASP A 177 4.65 3.80 -17.56
N GLY A 178 4.94 2.50 -17.72
CA GLY A 178 6.29 1.93 -17.61
C GLY A 178 6.79 1.71 -16.17
N PHE A 179 5.93 1.88 -15.16
CA PHE A 179 6.27 1.70 -13.75
C PHE A 179 5.36 0.68 -13.07
N TRP A 180 5.90 0.00 -12.07
CA TRP A 180 5.11 -0.77 -11.14
C TRP A 180 4.58 0.11 -10.01
N TRP A 181 3.34 -0.14 -9.62
CA TRP A 181 2.67 0.48 -8.48
C TRP A 181 2.20 -0.63 -7.56
N ALA A 182 2.54 -0.55 -6.29
CA ALA A 182 2.23 -1.59 -5.32
C ALA A 182 1.76 -0.99 -3.99
N CYS A 183 0.88 -1.71 -3.29
CA CYS A 183 0.40 -1.32 -1.97
C CYS A 183 0.92 -2.31 -0.92
N PHE A 184 1.43 -1.74 0.17
CA PHE A 184 1.85 -2.48 1.35
C PHE A 184 0.92 -2.14 2.51
N ALA A 185 0.10 -3.09 2.90
CA ALA A 185 -0.93 -2.92 3.93
C ALA A 185 -0.41 -3.27 5.33
N ASN A 186 -0.84 -2.48 6.30
CA ASN A 186 -0.68 -2.74 7.72
C ASN A 186 -2.06 -2.72 8.38
N TYR A 187 -2.22 -3.44 9.48
CA TYR A 187 -3.52 -3.72 10.09
C TYR A 187 -3.51 -3.35 11.58
N ASN A 188 -4.68 -3.15 12.19
CA ASN A 188 -4.80 -2.93 13.63
C ASN A 188 -5.00 -4.24 14.42
N ASP A 189 -5.52 -5.28 13.78
CA ASP A 189 -5.98 -6.53 14.41
C ASP A 189 -4.94 -7.67 14.43
N GLY A 190 -3.70 -7.39 14.05
CA GLY A 190 -2.61 -8.37 14.04
C GLY A 190 -2.06 -8.62 12.64
N GLY A 191 -1.04 -9.50 12.53
CA GLY A 191 -0.31 -9.70 11.27
C GLY A 191 0.48 -8.47 10.80
N THR A 192 0.68 -7.52 11.68
CA THR A 192 1.42 -6.27 11.45
C THR A 192 2.68 -6.26 12.29
N THR A 193 3.76 -5.73 11.76
CA THR A 193 5.01 -5.52 12.51
C THR A 193 4.73 -4.72 13.77
N PRO A 194 5.19 -5.12 14.97
CA PRO A 194 4.96 -4.40 16.21
C PRO A 194 5.33 -2.92 16.12
N GLY A 195 4.41 -2.05 16.52
CA GLY A 195 4.56 -0.58 16.44
C GLY A 195 4.04 0.04 15.15
N PHE A 196 3.56 -0.78 14.21
CA PHE A 196 2.87 -0.33 12.99
C PHE A 196 1.37 -0.60 13.10
N ASP A 197 0.58 0.17 12.38
CA ASP A 197 -0.87 0.03 12.25
C ASP A 197 -1.32 0.42 10.84
N GLN A 198 -2.62 0.44 10.58
CA GLN A 198 -3.17 0.76 9.26
C GLN A 198 -2.73 2.12 8.68
N ARG A 199 -2.29 3.08 9.51
CA ARG A 199 -1.78 4.39 9.05
C ARG A 199 -0.46 4.28 8.29
N TRP A 200 0.24 3.15 8.41
CA TRP A 200 1.47 2.83 7.67
C TRP A 200 1.20 2.17 6.32
N THR A 201 -0.07 1.93 6.00
CA THR A 201 -0.45 1.45 4.67
C THR A 201 -0.11 2.52 3.63
N HIS A 202 0.59 2.12 2.57
CA HIS A 202 1.09 3.05 1.57
C HIS A 202 1.11 2.46 0.17
N VAL A 203 1.11 3.34 -0.82
CA VAL A 203 1.34 3.00 -2.23
C VAL A 203 2.75 3.42 -2.60
N ALA A 204 3.49 2.53 -3.22
CA ALA A 204 4.84 2.79 -3.70
C ALA A 204 4.94 2.59 -5.21
N LYS A 205 5.77 3.40 -5.85
CA LYS A 205 6.10 3.35 -7.28
C LYS A 205 7.50 2.78 -7.46
N PHE A 206 7.65 1.82 -8.38
CA PHE A 206 8.91 1.12 -8.65
C PHE A 206 9.27 1.18 -10.13
N ASP A 207 10.56 1.05 -10.42
CA ASP A 207 11.06 0.76 -11.76
C ASP A 207 10.93 -0.74 -12.12
N ASP A 208 11.39 -1.11 -13.31
CA ASP A 208 11.36 -2.51 -13.78
C ASP A 208 12.31 -3.44 -12.99
N ASN A 209 13.23 -2.90 -12.20
CA ASN A 209 14.11 -3.65 -11.31
C ASN A 209 13.58 -3.73 -9.86
N TRP A 210 12.34 -3.31 -9.63
CA TRP A 210 11.70 -3.20 -8.32
C TRP A 210 12.45 -2.28 -7.34
N GLN A 211 13.14 -1.26 -7.89
CA GLN A 211 13.71 -0.20 -7.07
C GLN A 211 12.62 0.84 -6.79
N GLU A 212 12.36 1.10 -5.51
CA GLU A 212 11.38 2.09 -5.09
C GLU A 212 11.83 3.50 -5.47
N LEU A 213 10.98 4.22 -6.17
CA LEU A 213 11.21 5.58 -6.65
C LEU A 213 10.50 6.62 -5.80
N GLN A 214 9.26 6.33 -5.40
CA GLN A 214 8.39 7.23 -4.64
C GLN A 214 7.36 6.43 -3.85
N ALA A 215 6.83 7.01 -2.76
CA ALA A 215 5.74 6.43 -2.01
C ALA A 215 4.79 7.48 -1.45
N TRP A 216 3.51 7.11 -1.21
CA TRP A 216 2.46 7.98 -0.69
C TRP A 216 1.61 7.24 0.33
N LEU A 217 1.24 7.97 1.38
CA LEU A 217 0.29 7.53 2.39
C LEU A 217 -1.14 7.73 1.91
N PHE A 218 -2.06 6.95 2.45
CA PHE A 218 -3.49 7.18 2.25
C PHE A 218 -4.03 8.33 3.11
N PRO A 219 -5.06 9.05 2.64
CA PRO A 219 -5.68 10.12 3.42
C PRO A 219 -6.37 9.54 4.67
N PRO A 220 -6.28 10.19 5.84
CA PRO A 220 -6.84 9.69 7.09
C PRO A 220 -8.34 9.37 7.02
N GLN A 221 -9.14 10.16 6.27
CA GLN A 221 -10.57 9.93 6.10
C GLN A 221 -10.89 8.64 5.32
N VAL A 222 -10.00 8.19 4.42
CA VAL A 222 -10.13 6.92 3.71
C VAL A 222 -9.71 5.77 4.63
N ILE A 223 -8.59 5.91 5.34
CA ILE A 223 -8.15 4.91 6.32
C ILE A 223 -9.24 4.63 7.36
N ALA A 224 -9.96 5.67 7.82
CA ALA A 224 -11.01 5.53 8.82
C ALA A 224 -12.20 4.64 8.36
N THR A 225 -12.38 4.41 7.06
CA THR A 225 -13.43 3.51 6.54
C THR A 225 -13.02 2.03 6.59
N TRP A 226 -11.75 1.71 6.81
CA TRP A 226 -11.25 0.34 6.73
C TRP A 226 -11.38 -0.47 8.02
N GLY A 227 -11.89 0.14 9.11
CA GLY A 227 -12.01 -0.53 10.41
C GLY A 227 -10.63 -0.92 10.95
N ASP A 228 -10.42 -2.20 11.24
CA ASP A 228 -9.12 -2.75 11.68
C ASP A 228 -8.27 -3.28 10.50
N SER A 229 -8.85 -3.30 9.30
CA SER A 229 -8.24 -3.77 8.06
C SER A 229 -7.50 -2.65 7.31
N ALA A 230 -7.18 -2.86 6.03
CA ALA A 230 -6.42 -1.92 5.21
C ALA A 230 -6.84 -1.96 3.73
N CYS A 231 -6.08 -1.28 2.86
CA CYS A 231 -6.26 -1.32 1.42
C CYS A 231 -5.97 -2.71 0.87
N SER A 232 -6.98 -3.35 0.28
CA SER A 232 -6.87 -4.73 -0.24
C SER A 232 -6.80 -4.81 -1.77
N GLY A 233 -7.29 -3.80 -2.49
CA GLY A 233 -7.25 -3.76 -3.94
C GLY A 233 -6.96 -2.36 -4.48
N GLY A 234 -6.33 -2.28 -5.65
CA GLY A 234 -6.10 -0.99 -6.28
C GLY A 234 -5.56 -1.10 -7.70
N ASP A 235 -5.98 -0.16 -8.53
CA ASP A 235 -5.48 0.00 -9.90
C ASP A 235 -5.80 1.42 -10.40
N TRP A 236 -5.11 1.83 -11.45
CA TRP A 236 -5.27 3.13 -12.07
C TRP A 236 -6.33 3.11 -13.17
N GLY A 237 -7.20 4.11 -13.17
CA GLY A 237 -8.08 4.39 -14.31
C GLY A 237 -7.35 5.11 -15.44
N ASP A 238 -7.93 5.05 -16.65
CA ASP A 238 -7.43 5.78 -17.83
C ASP A 238 -7.56 7.31 -17.67
N ASP A 239 -8.38 7.75 -16.72
CA ASP A 239 -8.56 9.15 -16.30
C ASP A 239 -7.41 9.68 -15.41
N GLY A 240 -6.45 8.82 -15.07
CA GLY A 240 -5.32 9.20 -14.24
C GLY A 240 -5.57 9.13 -12.75
N LEU A 241 -6.73 8.65 -12.33
CA LEU A 241 -7.09 8.49 -10.93
C LEU A 241 -6.73 7.08 -10.43
N LEU A 242 -6.40 6.98 -9.15
CA LEU A 242 -6.17 5.72 -8.46
C LEU A 242 -7.48 5.28 -7.80
N TYR A 243 -7.91 4.06 -8.09
CA TYR A 243 -9.10 3.45 -7.53
C TYR A 243 -8.68 2.37 -6.53
N VAL A 244 -9.20 2.40 -5.30
CA VAL A 244 -8.82 1.46 -4.26
C VAL A 244 -10.02 0.96 -3.47
N THR A 245 -9.96 -0.28 -3.02
CA THR A 245 -10.91 -0.87 -2.09
C THR A 245 -10.27 -1.11 -0.72
N GLY A 246 -11.07 -1.02 0.33
CA GLY A 246 -10.73 -1.57 1.63
C GLY A 246 -10.93 -3.10 1.66
N HIS A 247 -11.23 -3.62 2.85
CA HIS A 247 -11.38 -5.07 3.07
C HIS A 247 -12.86 -5.51 3.12
N ASP A 248 -13.75 -4.71 3.71
CA ASP A 248 -15.08 -5.19 4.12
C ASP A 248 -16.25 -4.41 3.49
N LEU A 249 -16.06 -3.12 3.20
CA LEU A 249 -17.14 -2.28 2.73
C LEU A 249 -17.27 -2.28 1.20
N PRO A 250 -18.49 -2.17 0.66
CA PRO A 250 -18.76 -2.12 -0.77
C PRO A 250 -18.43 -0.74 -1.36
N GLU A 251 -17.19 -0.31 -1.21
CA GLU A 251 -16.70 1.03 -1.49
C GLU A 251 -15.45 0.98 -2.37
N LEU A 252 -15.48 1.73 -3.47
CA LEU A 252 -14.34 1.99 -4.33
C LEU A 252 -13.94 3.46 -4.17
N HIS A 253 -12.91 3.73 -3.38
CA HIS A 253 -12.39 5.08 -3.18
C HIS A 253 -11.57 5.53 -4.37
N VAL A 254 -11.77 6.77 -4.79
CA VAL A 254 -11.07 7.40 -5.90
C VAL A 254 -10.11 8.44 -5.34
N LEU A 255 -8.85 8.30 -5.70
CA LEU A 255 -7.75 9.10 -5.21
C LEU A 255 -6.94 9.68 -6.38
N ARG A 256 -6.14 10.70 -6.10
CA ARG A 256 -5.12 11.21 -7.04
C ARG A 256 -3.80 11.48 -6.34
N LEU A 257 -2.75 11.53 -7.11
CA LEU A 257 -1.45 11.96 -6.61
C LEU A 257 -1.51 13.44 -6.20
N PRO A 258 -0.92 13.80 -5.06
CA PRO A 258 -0.91 15.17 -4.61
C PRO A 258 0.03 16.02 -5.50
N LYS A 259 -0.31 17.28 -5.67
CA LYS A 259 0.62 18.24 -6.28
C LYS A 259 1.83 18.51 -5.39
N GLN A 260 1.67 18.41 -4.09
CA GLN A 260 2.71 18.59 -3.07
C GLN A 260 2.43 17.67 -1.86
N GLY A 261 3.49 17.23 -1.20
CA GLY A 261 3.39 16.38 -0.03
C GLY A 261 3.42 14.90 -0.35
N VAL A 262 3.11 14.09 0.65
CA VAL A 262 3.27 12.63 0.63
C VAL A 262 1.97 11.86 0.86
N THR A 263 0.84 12.55 0.95
CA THR A 263 -0.48 11.94 1.17
C THR A 263 -1.31 12.06 -0.08
N LEU A 264 -1.88 10.95 -0.56
CA LEU A 264 -2.83 10.93 -1.67
C LEU A 264 -4.02 11.85 -1.37
N GLU A 265 -4.58 12.47 -2.40
CA GLU A 265 -5.76 13.31 -2.27
C GLU A 265 -7.02 12.47 -2.54
N TYR A 266 -7.98 12.55 -1.64
CA TYR A 266 -9.30 11.93 -1.83
C TYR A 266 -10.12 12.74 -2.83
N VAL A 267 -10.76 12.06 -3.77
CA VAL A 267 -11.64 12.66 -4.79
C VAL A 267 -13.09 12.33 -4.47
N THR A 268 -13.45 11.05 -4.41
CA THR A 268 -14.81 10.58 -4.12
C THR A 268 -14.82 9.09 -3.77
N THR A 269 -15.99 8.56 -3.47
CA THR A 269 -16.24 7.12 -3.32
C THR A 269 -17.37 6.71 -4.27
N ILE A 270 -17.20 5.56 -4.91
CA ILE A 270 -18.22 4.91 -5.76
C ILE A 270 -18.75 3.71 -4.98
N ASP A 271 -20.06 3.59 -4.83
CA ASP A 271 -20.70 2.42 -4.26
C ASP A 271 -20.65 1.27 -5.29
N VAL A 272 -20.14 0.10 -4.89
CA VAL A 272 -19.93 -1.08 -5.75
C VAL A 272 -20.76 -2.28 -5.25
N PRO A 273 -21.16 -3.23 -6.13
CA PRO A 273 -22.02 -4.35 -5.73
C PRO A 273 -21.29 -5.53 -5.08
N PHE A 274 -20.05 -5.33 -4.61
CA PHE A 274 -19.21 -6.32 -3.93
C PHE A 274 -18.50 -5.69 -2.73
N GLU A 275 -18.14 -6.50 -1.77
CA GLU A 275 -17.36 -6.05 -0.62
C GLU A 275 -15.92 -5.76 -1.07
N GLY A 276 -15.13 -5.12 -0.22
CA GLY A 276 -13.71 -4.87 -0.44
C GLY A 276 -12.94 -6.19 -0.69
N GLN A 277 -11.75 -6.12 -1.01
CA GLN A 277 -10.75 -7.08 -1.47
C GLN A 277 -10.19 -6.64 -2.82
N SER A 278 -9.33 -7.46 -3.42
CA SER A 278 -8.76 -7.12 -4.71
C SER A 278 -9.79 -7.24 -5.84
N TRP A 279 -9.70 -6.34 -6.77
CA TRP A 279 -10.53 -6.21 -7.96
C TRP A 279 -9.65 -5.93 -9.18
N ALA A 280 -10.20 -5.99 -10.39
CA ALA A 280 -9.46 -5.74 -11.62
C ALA A 280 -10.29 -4.98 -12.66
N TRP A 281 -9.63 -4.09 -13.45
CA TRP A 281 -10.20 -3.50 -14.66
C TRP A 281 -10.31 -4.52 -15.79
N ASP A 282 -11.46 -4.56 -16.45
CA ASP A 282 -11.59 -5.21 -17.74
C ASP A 282 -11.07 -4.30 -18.86
N ARG A 283 -9.77 -4.35 -19.10
CA ARG A 283 -9.10 -3.52 -20.12
C ARG A 283 -9.54 -3.88 -21.56
N SER A 284 -10.24 -5.00 -21.75
CA SER A 284 -10.79 -5.41 -23.05
C SER A 284 -12.13 -4.73 -23.38
N ALA A 285 -12.85 -4.27 -22.39
CA ALA A 285 -14.13 -3.56 -22.52
C ALA A 285 -13.89 -2.11 -22.96
N ARG A 286 -13.44 -1.93 -24.19
CA ARG A 286 -13.07 -0.62 -24.74
C ARG A 286 -14.22 0.36 -24.69
N GLY A 287 -13.98 1.55 -24.12
CA GLY A 287 -15.00 2.61 -23.98
C GLY A 287 -15.99 2.38 -22.85
N GLU A 288 -15.90 1.26 -22.14
CA GLU A 288 -16.69 0.98 -20.96
C GLU A 288 -15.80 0.85 -19.72
N ARG A 289 -16.26 1.36 -18.61
CA ARG A 289 -15.50 1.33 -17.34
C ARG A 289 -15.93 0.11 -16.52
N VAL A 290 -15.59 -1.08 -17.02
CA VAL A 290 -15.98 -2.36 -16.38
C VAL A 290 -14.88 -2.83 -15.44
N ILE A 291 -15.30 -3.22 -14.24
CA ILE A 291 -14.46 -3.82 -13.21
C ILE A 291 -15.02 -5.16 -12.78
N TYR A 292 -14.14 -6.05 -12.33
CA TYR A 292 -14.48 -7.31 -11.69
C TYR A 292 -14.05 -7.25 -10.24
N GLY A 293 -14.94 -7.53 -9.31
CA GLY A 293 -14.67 -7.63 -7.89
C GLY A 293 -15.22 -8.93 -7.31
N ILE A 294 -15.01 -9.15 -6.02
CA ILE A 294 -15.48 -10.38 -5.36
C ILE A 294 -16.37 -10.08 -4.16
N SER A 295 -17.34 -10.97 -3.92
CA SER A 295 -18.06 -11.06 -2.65
C SER A 295 -17.59 -12.32 -1.91
N ARG A 296 -16.83 -12.14 -0.84
CA ARG A 296 -16.36 -13.27 0.01
C ARG A 296 -17.53 -13.94 0.72
N ALA A 297 -18.46 -13.13 1.22
CA ALA A 297 -19.62 -13.66 1.96
C ALA A 297 -20.50 -14.55 1.10
N ARG A 298 -20.61 -14.25 -0.21
CA ARG A 298 -21.43 -15.00 -1.16
C ARG A 298 -20.62 -15.93 -2.06
N GLN A 299 -19.27 -15.87 -1.98
CA GLN A 299 -18.38 -16.64 -2.86
C GLN A 299 -18.67 -16.36 -4.34
N GLU A 300 -18.69 -15.07 -4.70
CA GLU A 300 -19.05 -14.64 -6.05
C GLU A 300 -17.96 -13.75 -6.65
N VAL A 301 -17.78 -13.84 -7.95
CA VAL A 301 -17.15 -12.84 -8.80
C VAL A 301 -18.24 -12.00 -9.44
N ILE A 302 -18.10 -10.68 -9.40
CA ILE A 302 -19.13 -9.74 -9.88
C ILE A 302 -18.47 -8.78 -10.86
N ALA A 303 -19.02 -8.72 -12.09
CA ALA A 303 -18.70 -7.68 -13.06
C ALA A 303 -19.62 -6.49 -12.87
N ALA A 304 -19.07 -5.29 -12.82
CA ALA A 304 -19.84 -4.06 -12.67
C ALA A 304 -19.27 -2.94 -13.56
N ARG A 305 -20.14 -2.08 -14.07
CA ARG A 305 -19.76 -0.85 -14.76
C ARG A 305 -19.75 0.29 -13.75
N ILE A 306 -18.62 0.98 -13.61
CA ILE A 306 -18.52 2.17 -12.77
C ILE A 306 -18.76 3.45 -13.59
N PRO A 307 -19.34 4.48 -12.98
CA PRO A 307 -19.54 5.77 -13.64
C PRO A 307 -18.21 6.49 -13.89
N GLU A 308 -18.22 7.46 -14.79
CA GLU A 308 -17.14 8.42 -14.91
C GLU A 308 -17.07 9.31 -13.65
N VAL A 309 -15.86 9.65 -13.24
CA VAL A 309 -15.64 10.63 -12.18
C VAL A 309 -15.57 12.01 -12.82
N PRO A 310 -16.46 12.94 -12.45
CA PRO A 310 -16.45 14.27 -13.03
C PRO A 310 -15.10 14.98 -12.82
N PRO A 311 -14.53 15.61 -13.85
CA PRO A 311 -13.25 16.31 -13.75
C PRO A 311 -13.24 17.49 -12.75
N THR A 312 -14.42 17.93 -12.34
CA THR A 312 -14.61 19.02 -11.35
C THR A 312 -14.46 18.55 -9.92
N LEU A 313 -14.36 17.25 -9.66
CA LEU A 313 -14.04 16.67 -8.36
C LEU A 313 -12.55 16.47 -8.22
#